data_d76afb8c418db253a85de115c2b6181e
#
_entry.id   d76afb8c418db253a85de115c2b6181e
#
_cell.length_a   1.000
_cell.length_b   1.000
_cell.length_c   1.000
_cell.angle_alpha   90.00
_cell.angle_beta   90.00
_cell.angle_gamma   90.00
#
_symmetry.space_group_name_H-M   'P 1'
#
loop_
_entity.id
_entity.type
_entity.pdbx_description
1 polymer ?
#
loop_
_entity_poly.entity_id
_entity_poly.type
_entity_poly.pdbx_seq_one_letter_code
_entity_poly.pdbx_strand_id
1 'polypeptide(L)'
;MARHSNGKNSFAVAGWVIAVAIIALLAIIALVVFLLRGAGNDDGEDSAAPAAVESSTEDAPETSTTAASSASTSAAPKSSSPKSSAPATSSAAAPKPDVTMAANTLLLLDTSTAMAPMYGPVSEALGTTASDLAADGGAVSLWNYSSPISETATVGFRQNLGFGDGNAVSGTLGGFGTGGVPQTRSAVVAAIANAADQAAGTGDKARVVVVTTGTEQDMGDAQFTSALEDAASKDVSLSVVHVGEGNVDAALKSAADSFTSVDSADEATVSGAIKKAAGV
;
A
#
# COMPACT_ATOMS: atom_id res chain seq x y z
N MET A 1 60.74 -8.00 1.68
CA MET A 1 60.04 -8.83 2.68
C MET A 1 58.62 -8.30 2.84
N ALA A 2 57.67 -8.92 2.19
CA ALA A 2 56.27 -8.50 2.23
C ALA A 2 55.51 -9.48 3.16
N ARG A 3 54.83 -8.96 4.15
CA ARG A 3 53.93 -9.72 5.06
C ARG A 3 52.50 -9.57 4.58
N HIS A 4 51.94 -10.67 4.07
CA HIS A 4 50.51 -10.80 3.81
C HIS A 4 49.77 -10.93 5.16
N SER A 5 48.86 -10.02 5.42
CA SER A 5 47.85 -10.09 6.50
C SER A 5 46.56 -10.62 5.89
N ASN A 6 46.21 -11.86 6.18
CA ASN A 6 44.99 -12.52 5.73
C ASN A 6 43.91 -12.32 6.83
N GLY A 7 43.14 -11.24 6.75
CA GLY A 7 42.02 -10.97 7.64
C GLY A 7 40.75 -11.72 7.19
N LYS A 8 40.53 -12.92 7.72
CA LYS A 8 39.23 -13.61 7.63
C LYS A 8 38.31 -13.06 8.71
N ASN A 9 37.41 -12.13 8.34
CA ASN A 9 36.26 -11.77 9.18
C ASN A 9 35.19 -12.85 9.03
N SER A 10 35.27 -13.92 9.80
CA SER A 10 34.16 -14.84 10.01
C SER A 10 33.24 -14.21 11.06
N PHE A 11 32.02 -13.80 10.66
CA PHE A 11 30.94 -13.52 11.58
C PHE A 11 30.58 -14.84 12.28
N ALA A 12 31.18 -15.09 13.40
CA ALA A 12 30.73 -16.14 14.30
C ALA A 12 29.44 -15.61 14.96
N VAL A 13 28.28 -15.94 14.38
CA VAL A 13 27.00 -15.82 15.09
C VAL A 13 27.18 -16.64 16.35
N ALA A 14 27.20 -15.96 17.51
CA ALA A 14 27.49 -16.61 18.77
C ALA A 14 26.51 -17.77 18.96
N GLY A 15 27.03 -18.99 19.12
CA GLY A 15 26.23 -20.23 19.13
C GLY A 15 25.08 -20.24 20.15
N TRP A 16 25.12 -19.34 21.14
CA TRP A 16 24.04 -19.16 22.08
C TRP A 16 22.76 -18.57 21.46
N VAL A 17 22.86 -17.74 20.41
CA VAL A 17 21.69 -17.17 19.69
C VAL A 17 20.93 -18.29 18.97
N ILE A 18 21.67 -19.23 18.35
CA ILE A 18 21.07 -20.39 17.71
C ILE A 18 20.41 -21.31 18.76
N ALA A 19 21.06 -21.51 19.91
CA ALA A 19 20.50 -22.31 20.99
C ALA A 19 19.21 -21.70 21.57
N VAL A 20 19.15 -20.38 21.75
CA VAL A 20 17.94 -19.69 22.23
C VAL A 20 16.80 -19.78 21.20
N ALA A 21 17.10 -19.65 19.91
CA ALA A 21 16.11 -19.79 18.82
C ALA A 21 15.52 -21.20 18.77
N ILE A 22 16.34 -22.24 18.95
CA ILE A 22 15.88 -23.64 19.00
C ILE A 22 14.99 -23.90 20.23
N ILE A 23 15.37 -23.40 21.39
CA ILE A 23 14.58 -23.56 22.61
C ILE A 23 13.23 -22.85 22.49
N ALA A 24 13.17 -21.64 21.91
CA ALA A 24 11.94 -20.93 21.66
C ALA A 24 11.02 -21.69 20.70
N LEU A 25 11.57 -22.26 19.63
CA LEU A 25 10.82 -23.08 18.67
C LEU A 25 10.22 -24.33 19.31
N LEU A 26 11.01 -25.03 20.13
CA LEU A 26 10.54 -26.23 20.85
C LEU A 26 9.45 -25.91 21.87
N ALA A 27 9.53 -24.75 22.55
CA ALA A 27 8.50 -24.29 23.47
C ALA A 27 7.17 -24.01 22.73
N ILE A 28 7.21 -23.41 21.54
CA ILE A 28 6.04 -23.15 20.70
C ILE A 28 5.41 -24.46 20.24
N ILE A 29 6.21 -25.43 19.79
CA ILE A 29 5.73 -26.76 19.39
C ILE A 29 5.06 -27.47 20.57
N ALA A 30 5.67 -27.44 21.75
CA ALA A 30 5.10 -28.05 22.96
C ALA A 30 3.76 -27.39 23.34
N LEU A 31 3.64 -26.07 23.24
CA LEU A 31 2.40 -25.34 23.50
C LEU A 31 1.30 -25.73 22.51
N VAL A 32 1.61 -25.83 21.21
CA VAL A 32 0.64 -26.25 20.18
C VAL A 32 0.18 -27.68 20.41
N VAL A 33 1.09 -28.60 20.74
CA VAL A 33 0.74 -29.99 21.04
C VAL A 33 -0.12 -30.08 22.33
N PHE A 34 0.16 -29.25 23.34
CA PHE A 34 -0.64 -29.18 24.57
C PHE A 34 -2.06 -28.67 24.29
N LEU A 35 -2.22 -27.62 23.48
CA LEU A 35 -3.52 -27.09 23.07
C LEU A 35 -4.33 -28.08 22.22
N LEU A 36 -3.67 -28.82 21.32
CA LEU A 36 -4.33 -29.86 20.51
C LEU A 36 -4.72 -31.09 21.31
N ARG A 37 -4.02 -31.43 22.39
CA ARG A 37 -4.36 -32.53 23.27
C ARG A 37 -5.38 -32.15 24.35
N GLY A 38 -5.48 -30.87 24.70
CA GLY A 38 -6.47 -30.39 25.68
C GLY A 38 -7.89 -30.19 25.12
N ALA A 39 -8.11 -30.34 23.81
CA ALA A 39 -9.42 -30.19 23.16
C ALA A 39 -10.16 -31.51 22.91
N GLY A 40 -9.76 -32.59 23.56
CA GLY A 40 -10.40 -33.90 23.37
C GLY A 40 -10.51 -34.68 24.68
N ASN A 41 -11.52 -34.37 25.48
CA ASN A 41 -12.21 -35.29 26.37
C ASN A 41 -13.32 -34.52 27.11
N ASP A 42 -14.52 -34.60 26.59
CA ASP A 42 -15.75 -34.67 27.38
C ASP A 42 -16.73 -35.59 26.61
N ASP A 43 -16.72 -36.83 27.05
CA ASP A 43 -17.77 -37.79 26.75
C ASP A 43 -18.96 -37.50 27.67
N GLY A 44 -20.12 -37.23 27.09
CA GLY A 44 -21.37 -37.04 27.80
C GLY A 44 -22.54 -37.28 26.86
N GLU A 45 -22.97 -38.55 26.76
CA GLU A 45 -24.24 -38.99 26.14
C GLU A 45 -25.43 -38.19 26.72
N ASP A 46 -26.38 -37.74 25.93
CA ASP A 46 -27.72 -38.36 25.86
C ASP A 46 -28.65 -37.62 24.88
N SER A 47 -29.23 -38.44 24.05
CA SER A 47 -30.58 -38.54 23.46
C SER A 47 -31.50 -37.33 23.35
N ALA A 48 -31.97 -37.16 22.15
CA ALA A 48 -33.35 -37.11 21.65
C ALA A 48 -33.66 -35.93 20.73
N ALA A 49 -33.84 -36.24 19.48
CA ALA A 49 -34.76 -35.56 18.56
C ALA A 49 -36.20 -36.15 18.78
N PRO A 50 -37.27 -35.68 18.12
CA PRO A 50 -37.49 -34.56 17.23
C PRO A 50 -38.81 -33.80 17.53
N ALA A 51 -39.10 -32.71 16.84
CA ALA A 51 -40.43 -32.47 16.23
C ALA A 51 -40.50 -31.11 15.55
N ALA A 52 -40.88 -31.18 14.32
CA ALA A 52 -41.38 -30.11 13.48
C ALA A 52 -42.71 -29.55 14.01
N VAL A 53 -43.11 -28.37 13.56
CA VAL A 53 -44.42 -27.93 13.05
C VAL A 53 -44.38 -26.39 12.86
N GLU A 54 -44.38 -25.97 11.63
CA GLU A 54 -45.41 -25.27 10.85
C GLU A 54 -45.89 -23.89 11.35
N SER A 55 -45.66 -22.91 10.50
CA SER A 55 -46.64 -22.13 9.72
C SER A 55 -47.64 -21.23 10.47
N SER A 56 -47.64 -19.98 10.05
CA SER A 56 -48.77 -19.08 9.72
C SER A 56 -48.29 -17.62 9.76
N THR A 57 -48.17 -16.93 8.65
CA THR A 57 -49.17 -16.28 7.79
C THR A 57 -49.93 -15.11 8.43
N GLU A 58 -49.93 -13.96 7.71
CA GLU A 58 -50.86 -12.82 7.71
C GLU A 58 -50.74 -11.81 8.87
N ASP A 59 -50.71 -10.52 8.67
CA ASP A 59 -51.51 -9.69 7.78
C ASP A 59 -50.97 -8.23 7.82
N ALA A 60 -51.01 -7.52 6.73
CA ALA A 60 -50.96 -6.06 6.67
C ALA A 60 -52.37 -5.51 6.90
N PRO A 61 -52.60 -4.25 7.25
CA PRO A 61 -52.74 -3.23 6.22
C PRO A 61 -52.34 -1.80 6.66
N GLU A 62 -51.97 -1.05 5.63
CA GLU A 62 -52.32 0.32 5.18
C GLU A 62 -52.97 1.31 6.19
N THR A 63 -52.50 2.53 6.13
CA THR A 63 -53.16 3.75 5.57
C THR A 63 -52.47 4.98 6.10
N SER A 64 -51.89 5.78 5.21
CA SER A 64 -52.43 6.99 4.59
C SER A 64 -52.47 8.29 5.42
N THR A 65 -51.99 9.29 4.74
CA THR A 65 -52.44 10.69 4.58
C THR A 65 -51.82 11.70 5.54
N THR A 66 -51.35 12.84 5.18
CA THR A 66 -51.62 13.84 4.15
C THR A 66 -50.81 15.10 4.50
N ALA A 67 -50.12 15.63 3.52
CA ALA A 67 -50.02 17.03 3.09
C ALA A 67 -50.25 18.23 4.05
N ALA A 68 -49.38 19.19 3.89
CA ALA A 68 -49.61 20.59 3.48
C ALA A 68 -48.42 21.44 3.94
N SER A 69 -47.60 21.95 3.06
CA SER A 69 -47.75 23.23 2.35
C SER A 69 -47.83 24.45 3.24
N SER A 70 -46.82 25.28 3.24
CA SER A 70 -47.01 26.72 3.07
C SER A 70 -45.68 27.42 2.75
N ALA A 71 -45.72 28.10 1.66
CA ALA A 71 -44.79 29.06 1.13
C ALA A 71 -44.84 30.40 1.84
N SER A 72 -43.84 31.20 1.61
CA SER A 72 -43.78 32.67 1.46
C SER A 72 -42.58 33.24 2.21
N THR A 73 -41.82 34.19 1.82
CA THR A 73 -41.71 35.11 0.70
C THR A 73 -40.40 35.88 0.87
N SER A 74 -39.68 36.04 -0.19
CA SER A 74 -39.05 37.26 -0.70
C SER A 74 -38.47 38.30 0.25
N ALA A 75 -37.20 38.61 0.13
CA ALA A 75 -36.67 39.94 -0.18
C ALA A 75 -35.13 39.90 -0.42
N ALA A 76 -34.69 40.18 -1.62
CA ALA A 76 -33.44 40.89 -1.92
C ALA A 76 -33.80 42.40 -2.01
N PRO A 77 -32.88 43.37 -2.10
CA PRO A 77 -31.49 43.32 -2.51
C PRO A 77 -30.55 44.26 -1.71
N LYS A 78 -29.25 44.20 -1.87
CA LYS A 78 -28.42 45.36 -2.20
C LYS A 78 -26.98 44.99 -2.54
N SER A 79 -26.69 45.28 -3.75
CA SER A 79 -25.43 45.60 -4.41
C SER A 79 -24.38 46.27 -3.49
N SER A 80 -23.17 45.76 -3.52
CA SER A 80 -21.96 46.53 -3.38
C SER A 80 -20.83 45.92 -4.25
N SER A 81 -20.34 46.80 -5.09
CA SER A 81 -19.40 46.61 -6.18
C SER A 81 -18.03 46.00 -5.80
N PRO A 82 -17.27 45.51 -6.80
CA PRO A 82 -16.11 44.67 -6.62
C PRO A 82 -14.88 45.50 -6.29
N LYS A 83 -14.17 45.03 -5.24
CA LYS A 83 -12.81 45.47 -4.99
C LYS A 83 -11.89 44.61 -5.86
N SER A 84 -11.33 45.22 -6.88
CA SER A 84 -10.28 44.68 -7.73
C SER A 84 -9.14 44.16 -6.86
N SER A 85 -9.01 42.84 -6.78
CA SER A 85 -7.83 42.18 -6.27
C SER A 85 -6.86 41.97 -7.44
N ALA A 86 -5.67 42.52 -7.32
CA ALA A 86 -4.56 42.30 -8.24
C ALA A 86 -4.28 40.79 -8.40
N PRO A 87 -3.85 40.35 -9.59
CA PRO A 87 -3.50 38.94 -9.80
C PRO A 87 -2.35 38.58 -8.88
N ALA A 88 -2.55 37.62 -8.00
CA ALA A 88 -1.47 36.96 -7.28
C ALA A 88 -0.55 36.31 -8.31
N THR A 89 0.66 36.81 -8.39
CA THR A 89 1.74 36.22 -9.16
C THR A 89 1.95 34.80 -8.61
N SER A 90 1.48 33.81 -9.36
CA SER A 90 1.79 32.40 -9.11
C SER A 90 3.29 32.27 -9.20
N SER A 91 3.96 32.14 -8.06
CA SER A 91 5.36 31.76 -8.01
C SER A 91 5.44 30.34 -8.59
N ALA A 92 5.92 30.22 -9.81
CA ALA A 92 6.22 28.94 -10.42
C ALA A 92 7.21 28.22 -9.49
N ALA A 93 6.79 27.10 -8.90
CA ALA A 93 7.68 26.23 -8.15
C ALA A 93 8.87 25.87 -9.06
N ALA A 94 10.07 25.95 -8.51
CA ALA A 94 11.27 25.52 -9.23
C ALA A 94 11.07 24.09 -9.74
N PRO A 95 11.53 23.76 -10.96
CA PRO A 95 11.44 22.41 -11.48
C PRO A 95 12.13 21.46 -10.50
N LYS A 96 11.40 20.41 -10.06
CA LYS A 96 12.00 19.34 -9.25
C LYS A 96 13.09 18.68 -10.10
N PRO A 97 14.25 18.29 -9.50
CA PRO A 97 15.32 17.64 -10.23
C PRO A 97 14.82 16.33 -10.87
N ASP A 98 15.45 15.95 -11.98
CA ASP A 98 15.17 14.68 -12.63
C ASP A 98 15.41 13.51 -11.65
N VAL A 99 14.51 12.55 -11.71
CA VAL A 99 14.59 11.33 -10.89
C VAL A 99 15.70 10.45 -11.45
N THR A 100 16.69 10.10 -10.62
CA THR A 100 17.79 9.19 -10.99
C THR A 100 17.56 7.84 -10.33
N MET A 101 17.95 6.74 -10.98
CA MET A 101 17.83 5.37 -10.44
C MET A 101 18.43 5.27 -9.03
N ALA A 102 17.75 4.53 -8.14
CA ALA A 102 18.27 4.14 -6.84
C ALA A 102 18.73 2.67 -6.88
N ALA A 103 19.75 2.34 -6.09
CA ALA A 103 20.27 0.97 -6.01
C ALA A 103 19.23 -0.04 -5.48
N ASN A 104 18.29 0.44 -4.64
CA ASN A 104 17.21 -0.37 -4.10
C ASN A 104 15.87 0.28 -4.46
N THR A 105 14.98 -0.41 -5.16
CA THR A 105 13.66 0.11 -5.54
C THR A 105 12.55 -0.82 -5.07
N LEU A 106 11.63 -0.29 -4.26
CA LEU A 106 10.40 -0.96 -3.84
C LEU A 106 9.26 -0.48 -4.73
N LEU A 107 8.67 -1.38 -5.49
CA LEU A 107 7.47 -1.16 -6.28
C LEU A 107 6.24 -1.49 -5.42
N LEU A 108 5.42 -0.48 -5.14
CA LEU A 108 4.18 -0.59 -4.34
C LEU A 108 2.98 -0.38 -5.23
N LEU A 109 2.23 -1.45 -5.50
CA LEU A 109 1.11 -1.47 -6.44
C LEU A 109 -0.23 -1.49 -5.70
N ASP A 110 -1.09 -0.54 -6.03
CA ASP A 110 -2.52 -0.58 -5.73
C ASP A 110 -3.18 -1.76 -6.46
N THR A 111 -3.85 -2.62 -5.71
CA THR A 111 -4.66 -3.72 -6.25
C THR A 111 -6.12 -3.61 -5.81
N SER A 112 -6.59 -2.39 -5.51
CA SER A 112 -8.00 -2.12 -5.21
C SER A 112 -8.89 -2.31 -6.43
N THR A 113 -10.20 -2.31 -6.22
CA THR A 113 -11.19 -2.38 -7.31
C THR A 113 -11.02 -1.25 -8.32
N ALA A 114 -10.61 -0.05 -7.87
CA ALA A 114 -10.39 1.11 -8.74
C ALA A 114 -9.24 0.90 -9.73
N MET A 115 -8.25 0.05 -9.40
CA MET A 115 -7.14 -0.28 -10.28
C MET A 115 -7.55 -1.21 -11.45
N ALA A 116 -8.67 -1.91 -11.38
CA ALA A 116 -9.03 -2.94 -12.37
C ALA A 116 -8.95 -2.46 -13.84
N PRO A 117 -9.42 -1.25 -14.22
CA PRO A 117 -9.31 -0.78 -15.61
C PRO A 117 -7.86 -0.49 -16.06
N MET A 118 -6.98 -0.16 -15.11
CA MET A 118 -5.59 0.23 -15.37
C MET A 118 -4.61 -0.93 -15.13
N TYR A 119 -5.08 -2.05 -14.57
CA TYR A 119 -4.21 -3.12 -14.08
C TYR A 119 -3.31 -3.74 -15.17
N GLY A 120 -3.85 -4.00 -16.36
CA GLY A 120 -3.09 -4.55 -17.48
C GLY A 120 -1.88 -3.69 -17.85
N PRO A 121 -2.08 -2.44 -18.32
CA PRO A 121 -0.98 -1.53 -18.65
C PRO A 121 -0.02 -1.28 -17.49
N VAL A 122 -0.53 -1.15 -16.26
CA VAL A 122 0.31 -0.91 -15.07
C VAL A 122 1.18 -2.13 -14.74
N SER A 123 0.62 -3.33 -14.76
CA SER A 123 1.38 -4.55 -14.45
C SER A 123 2.48 -4.82 -15.48
N GLU A 124 2.22 -4.59 -16.77
CA GLU A 124 3.22 -4.73 -17.83
C GLU A 124 4.33 -3.68 -17.69
N ALA A 125 3.97 -2.43 -17.43
CA ALA A 125 4.91 -1.34 -17.20
C ALA A 125 5.80 -1.59 -15.96
N LEU A 126 5.22 -2.06 -14.86
CA LEU A 126 5.99 -2.43 -13.65
C LEU A 126 6.94 -3.59 -13.89
N GLY A 127 6.48 -4.63 -14.60
CA GLY A 127 7.33 -5.77 -14.97
C GLY A 127 8.53 -5.36 -15.82
N THR A 128 8.30 -4.53 -16.84
CA THR A 128 9.37 -3.99 -17.70
C THR A 128 10.32 -3.10 -16.91
N THR A 129 9.78 -2.18 -16.10
CA THR A 129 10.59 -1.27 -15.26
C THR A 129 11.46 -2.06 -14.28
N ALA A 130 10.91 -3.11 -13.65
CA ALA A 130 11.68 -3.98 -12.75
C ALA A 130 12.83 -4.71 -13.46
N SER A 131 12.61 -5.14 -14.70
CA SER A 131 13.66 -5.77 -15.52
C SER A 131 14.73 -4.76 -15.91
N ASP A 132 14.38 -3.54 -16.28
CA ASP A 132 15.32 -2.47 -16.58
C ASP A 132 16.17 -2.12 -15.34
N LEU A 133 15.55 -1.95 -14.18
CA LEU A 133 16.25 -1.72 -12.90
C LEU A 133 17.24 -2.85 -12.58
N ALA A 134 16.84 -4.10 -12.78
CA ALA A 134 17.70 -5.26 -12.56
C ALA A 134 18.86 -5.32 -13.56
N ALA A 135 18.63 -4.97 -14.83
CA ALA A 135 19.68 -4.91 -15.86
C ALA A 135 20.75 -3.87 -15.52
N ASP A 136 20.36 -2.78 -14.86
CA ASP A 136 21.25 -1.73 -14.38
C ASP A 136 21.86 -2.04 -12.98
N GLY A 137 21.64 -3.24 -12.46
CA GLY A 137 22.22 -3.74 -11.22
C GLY A 137 21.45 -3.34 -9.95
N GLY A 138 20.23 -2.81 -10.08
CA GLY A 138 19.36 -2.47 -8.96
C GLY A 138 18.70 -3.68 -8.32
N ALA A 139 18.50 -3.65 -7.02
CA ALA A 139 17.67 -4.60 -6.29
C ALA A 139 16.21 -4.12 -6.25
N VAL A 140 15.28 -4.99 -6.62
CA VAL A 140 13.85 -4.65 -6.72
C VAL A 140 13.03 -5.47 -5.72
N SER A 141 12.13 -4.81 -5.00
CA SER A 141 11.11 -5.41 -4.14
C SER A 141 9.72 -5.14 -4.74
N LEU A 142 8.77 -6.06 -4.58
CA LEU A 142 7.40 -5.90 -5.02
C LEU A 142 6.43 -6.11 -3.88
N TRP A 143 5.60 -5.09 -3.62
CA TRP A 143 4.48 -5.12 -2.71
C TRP A 143 3.19 -4.79 -3.44
N ASN A 144 2.08 -5.32 -2.94
CA ASN A 144 0.76 -4.84 -3.33
C ASN A 144 -0.07 -4.47 -2.11
N TYR A 145 -1.11 -3.66 -2.33
CA TYR A 145 -2.02 -3.27 -1.28
C TYR A 145 -3.45 -3.04 -1.81
N SER A 146 -4.39 -3.19 -0.88
CA SER A 146 -5.79 -2.74 -0.97
C SER A 146 -6.33 -2.58 0.47
N SER A 147 -7.62 -2.75 0.71
CA SER A 147 -8.14 -2.97 2.07
C SER A 147 -7.86 -4.41 2.54
N PRO A 148 -7.92 -4.69 3.85
CA PRO A 148 -7.86 -6.05 4.36
C PRO A 148 -8.90 -6.94 3.71
N ILE A 149 -8.49 -8.15 3.30
CA ILE A 149 -9.33 -9.08 2.52
C ILE A 149 -10.13 -10.06 3.38
N SER A 150 -9.96 -10.00 4.71
CA SER A 150 -10.70 -10.83 5.67
C SER A 150 -10.83 -10.09 6.99
N GLU A 151 -11.79 -10.49 7.81
CA GLU A 151 -12.02 -9.93 9.14
C GLU A 151 -10.83 -10.11 10.10
N THR A 152 -9.96 -11.09 9.83
CA THR A 152 -8.77 -11.37 10.64
C THR A 152 -7.52 -10.63 10.15
N ALA A 153 -7.54 -10.06 8.94
CA ALA A 153 -6.44 -9.28 8.42
C ALA A 153 -6.43 -7.89 9.07
N THR A 154 -5.30 -7.50 9.63
CA THR A 154 -5.12 -6.19 10.30
C THR A 154 -4.54 -5.13 9.40
N VAL A 155 -3.96 -5.52 8.26
CA VAL A 155 -3.33 -4.63 7.26
C VAL A 155 -3.74 -5.02 5.85
N GLY A 156 -3.81 -4.03 4.96
CA GLY A 156 -4.18 -4.21 3.56
C GLY A 156 -3.00 -4.38 2.60
N PHE A 157 -1.76 -4.37 3.07
CA PHE A 157 -0.57 -4.48 2.23
C PHE A 157 0.17 -5.81 2.44
N ARG A 158 0.94 -6.23 1.42
CA ARG A 158 1.73 -7.46 1.42
C ARG A 158 3.03 -7.29 0.69
N GLN A 159 4.10 -7.79 1.30
CA GLN A 159 5.37 -8.01 0.65
C GLN A 159 5.33 -9.33 -0.13
N ASN A 160 5.36 -9.26 -1.45
CA ASN A 160 5.35 -10.45 -2.31
C ASN A 160 6.76 -10.88 -2.71
N LEU A 161 7.63 -9.89 -2.97
CA LEU A 161 9.05 -10.11 -3.22
C LEU A 161 9.86 -9.17 -2.32
N GLY A 162 10.87 -9.69 -1.63
CA GLY A 162 11.91 -8.90 -0.98
C GLY A 162 12.84 -8.26 -2.01
N PHE A 163 13.74 -7.38 -1.57
CA PHE A 163 14.77 -6.80 -2.45
C PHE A 163 15.66 -7.88 -3.05
N GLY A 164 15.73 -7.91 -4.37
CA GLY A 164 16.47 -8.93 -5.11
C GLY A 164 16.38 -8.74 -6.62
N ASP A 165 16.41 -9.84 -7.37
CA ASP A 165 16.32 -9.82 -8.83
C ASP A 165 14.92 -9.38 -9.32
N GLY A 166 14.86 -8.24 -10.02
CA GLY A 166 13.64 -7.68 -10.58
C GLY A 166 12.95 -8.52 -11.64
N ASN A 167 13.62 -9.50 -12.22
CA ASN A 167 13.04 -10.37 -13.25
C ASN A 167 11.89 -11.26 -12.73
N ALA A 168 11.80 -11.49 -11.42
CA ALA A 168 10.69 -12.21 -10.80
C ALA A 168 9.38 -11.42 -10.74
N VAL A 169 9.43 -10.10 -10.92
CA VAL A 169 8.28 -9.19 -10.73
C VAL A 169 7.16 -9.48 -11.71
N SER A 170 7.44 -9.62 -13.00
CA SER A 170 6.41 -9.88 -14.03
C SER A 170 5.62 -11.16 -13.76
N GLY A 171 6.30 -12.23 -13.36
CA GLY A 171 5.65 -13.51 -13.03
C GLY A 171 4.76 -13.38 -11.78
N THR A 172 5.19 -12.59 -10.79
CA THR A 172 4.45 -12.36 -9.55
C THR A 172 3.20 -11.51 -9.80
N LEU A 173 3.31 -10.44 -10.60
CA LEU A 173 2.18 -9.58 -11.00
C LEU A 173 1.05 -10.35 -11.68
N GLY A 174 1.40 -11.36 -12.50
CA GLY A 174 0.41 -12.22 -13.17
C GLY A 174 -0.51 -13.01 -12.22
N GLY A 175 -0.11 -13.16 -10.96
CA GLY A 175 -0.90 -13.82 -9.92
C GLY A 175 -1.81 -12.89 -9.10
N PHE A 176 -1.75 -11.57 -9.30
CA PHE A 176 -2.57 -10.64 -8.53
C PHE A 176 -3.97 -10.49 -9.11
N GLY A 177 -4.96 -10.37 -8.22
CA GLY A 177 -6.30 -9.89 -8.55
C GLY A 177 -6.51 -8.47 -8.02
N THR A 178 -7.59 -7.83 -8.46
CA THR A 178 -8.02 -6.52 -7.95
C THR A 178 -9.26 -6.67 -7.06
N GLY A 179 -9.32 -5.90 -5.97
CA GLY A 179 -10.45 -5.91 -5.04
C GLY A 179 -10.23 -5.04 -3.82
N GLY A 180 -11.31 -4.68 -3.14
CA GLY A 180 -11.26 -3.78 -1.97
C GLY A 180 -11.09 -2.32 -2.35
N VAL A 181 -10.70 -1.50 -1.37
CA VAL A 181 -10.46 -0.05 -1.53
C VAL A 181 -8.98 0.27 -1.32
N PRO A 182 -8.45 1.37 -1.89
CA PRO A 182 -7.03 1.69 -1.82
C PRO A 182 -6.66 2.29 -0.46
N GLN A 183 -6.15 1.48 0.46
CA GLN A 183 -5.55 1.95 1.72
C GLN A 183 -4.09 2.33 1.50
N THR A 184 -3.87 3.39 0.74
CA THR A 184 -2.56 3.77 0.21
C THR A 184 -1.62 4.30 1.27
N ARG A 185 -2.12 5.11 2.21
CA ARG A 185 -1.28 5.81 3.20
C ARG A 185 -0.59 4.84 4.15
N SER A 186 -1.33 3.88 4.70
CA SER A 186 -0.75 2.85 5.57
C SER A 186 0.26 1.97 4.85
N ALA A 187 -0.01 1.63 3.59
CA ALA A 187 0.92 0.87 2.75
C ALA A 187 2.21 1.66 2.44
N VAL A 188 2.10 2.95 2.14
CA VAL A 188 3.25 3.83 1.88
C VAL A 188 4.13 3.96 3.12
N VAL A 189 3.56 4.21 4.30
CA VAL A 189 4.33 4.29 5.55
C VAL A 189 5.12 3.00 5.78
N ALA A 190 4.48 1.84 5.64
CA ALA A 190 5.15 0.55 5.78
C ALA A 190 6.25 0.31 4.73
N ALA A 191 5.99 0.71 3.47
CA ALA A 191 6.97 0.57 2.39
C ALA A 191 8.19 1.48 2.59
N ILE A 192 7.99 2.72 3.06
CA ILE A 192 9.08 3.65 3.40
C ILE A 192 9.92 3.10 4.54
N ALA A 193 9.30 2.57 5.61
CA ALA A 193 10.03 1.95 6.72
C ALA A 193 10.89 0.77 6.24
N ASN A 194 10.32 -0.12 5.40
CA ASN A 194 11.07 -1.26 4.83
C ASN A 194 12.21 -0.82 3.91
N ALA A 195 11.99 0.22 3.09
CA ALA A 195 13.03 0.79 2.24
C ALA A 195 14.14 1.46 3.07
N ALA A 196 13.80 2.07 4.21
CA ALA A 196 14.77 2.66 5.14
C ALA A 196 15.66 1.58 5.79
N ASP A 197 15.07 0.45 6.20
CA ASP A 197 15.81 -0.70 6.73
C ASP A 197 16.76 -1.28 5.66
N GLN A 198 16.29 -1.39 4.40
CA GLN A 198 17.11 -1.85 3.29
C GLN A 198 18.29 -0.88 3.03
N ALA A 199 18.02 0.43 2.96
CA ALA A 199 19.06 1.43 2.77
C ALA A 199 20.10 1.41 3.90
N ALA A 200 19.66 1.26 5.14
CA ALA A 200 20.56 1.14 6.30
C ALA A 200 21.38 -0.15 6.25
N GLY A 201 20.80 -1.26 5.79
CA GLY A 201 21.47 -2.56 5.68
C GLY A 201 22.52 -2.64 4.57
N THR A 202 22.27 -1.97 3.42
CA THR A 202 23.17 -1.98 2.25
C THR A 202 24.15 -0.80 2.27
N GLY A 203 23.80 0.33 2.89
CA GLY A 203 24.51 1.59 2.79
C GLY A 203 24.21 2.36 1.51
N ASP A 204 23.27 1.88 0.68
CA ASP A 204 22.87 2.47 -0.59
C ASP A 204 21.52 3.17 -0.45
N LYS A 205 21.22 4.08 -1.39
CA LYS A 205 19.91 4.74 -1.44
C LYS A 205 18.80 3.79 -1.87
N ALA A 206 17.61 4.02 -1.32
CA ALA A 206 16.40 3.32 -1.72
C ALA A 206 15.34 4.30 -2.27
N ARG A 207 14.43 3.77 -3.04
CA ARG A 207 13.24 4.45 -3.56
C ARG A 207 12.01 3.59 -3.39
N VAL A 208 10.91 4.22 -3.00
CA VAL A 208 9.58 3.65 -3.10
C VAL A 208 8.86 4.28 -4.28
N VAL A 209 8.45 3.45 -5.24
CA VAL A 209 7.61 3.85 -6.39
C VAL A 209 6.21 3.34 -6.11
N VAL A 210 5.29 4.26 -5.87
CA VAL A 210 3.88 3.97 -5.61
C VAL A 210 3.08 4.17 -6.88
N VAL A 211 2.33 3.14 -7.30
CA VAL A 211 1.31 3.27 -8.35
C VAL A 211 -0.04 3.14 -7.68
N THR A 212 -0.86 4.18 -7.74
CA THR A 212 -2.09 4.32 -6.95
C THR A 212 -3.24 4.92 -7.75
N THR A 213 -4.46 4.57 -7.37
CA THR A 213 -5.71 5.18 -7.87
C THR A 213 -6.27 6.23 -6.88
N GLY A 214 -5.60 6.46 -5.76
CA GLY A 214 -6.00 7.38 -4.71
C GLY A 214 -5.90 6.77 -3.32
N THR A 215 -6.70 7.29 -2.37
CA THR A 215 -6.74 6.79 -0.98
C THR A 215 -8.17 6.79 -0.49
N GLU A 216 -8.63 5.67 0.07
CA GLU A 216 -9.93 5.52 0.69
C GLU A 216 -9.82 4.74 2.01
N GLN A 217 -10.68 5.07 2.99
CA GLN A 217 -10.84 4.34 4.25
C GLN A 217 -9.52 4.06 4.98
N ASP A 218 -8.63 5.04 5.02
CA ASP A 218 -7.29 4.96 5.61
C ASP A 218 -7.09 6.07 6.64
N MET A 219 -5.88 6.21 7.17
CA MET A 219 -5.52 7.23 8.15
C MET A 219 -5.72 8.66 7.62
N GLY A 220 -6.06 9.60 8.52
CA GLY A 220 -6.20 11.02 8.18
C GLY A 220 -4.87 11.72 7.89
N ASP A 221 -4.91 12.93 7.31
CA ASP A 221 -3.73 13.67 6.87
C ASP A 221 -2.68 13.88 7.97
N ALA A 222 -3.10 14.31 9.17
CA ALA A 222 -2.17 14.56 10.28
C ALA A 222 -1.48 13.26 10.76
N GLN A 223 -2.25 12.16 10.83
CA GLN A 223 -1.71 10.86 11.22
C GLN A 223 -0.74 10.33 10.16
N PHE A 224 -1.08 10.48 8.88
CA PHE A 224 -0.20 10.09 7.77
C PHE A 224 1.12 10.87 7.80
N THR A 225 1.05 12.19 7.95
CA THR A 225 2.25 13.04 8.01
C THR A 225 3.16 12.61 9.16
N SER A 226 2.61 12.44 10.37
CA SER A 226 3.40 12.02 11.53
C SER A 226 4.01 10.62 11.33
N ALA A 227 3.22 9.65 10.86
CA ALA A 227 3.71 8.30 10.64
C ALA A 227 4.78 8.22 9.53
N LEU A 228 4.66 9.06 8.50
CA LEU A 228 5.65 9.15 7.43
C LEU A 228 6.95 9.79 7.92
N GLU A 229 6.87 10.86 8.74
CA GLU A 229 8.05 11.48 9.37
C GLU A 229 8.79 10.47 10.27
N ASP A 230 8.07 9.65 11.03
CA ASP A 230 8.65 8.61 11.88
C ASP A 230 9.34 7.48 11.06
N ALA A 231 8.79 7.15 9.89
CA ALA A 231 9.33 6.14 8.99
C ALA A 231 10.44 6.67 8.05
N ALA A 232 10.52 7.98 7.86
CA ALA A 232 11.37 8.60 6.85
C ALA A 232 12.88 8.43 7.14
N SER A 233 13.65 8.27 6.08
CA SER A 233 15.12 8.31 6.09
C SER A 233 15.61 9.21 4.98
N LYS A 234 16.70 9.94 5.22
CA LYS A 234 17.37 10.78 4.21
C LYS A 234 17.87 9.99 2.98
N ASP A 235 17.98 8.67 3.11
CA ASP A 235 18.47 7.78 2.07
C ASP A 235 17.31 7.07 1.32
N VAL A 236 16.04 7.44 1.64
CA VAL A 236 14.84 6.95 0.96
C VAL A 236 14.11 8.09 0.27
N SER A 237 13.72 7.86 -0.98
CA SER A 237 12.90 8.79 -1.77
C SER A 237 11.55 8.17 -2.12
N LEU A 238 10.51 9.01 -2.22
CA LEU A 238 9.15 8.63 -2.55
C LEU A 238 8.75 9.18 -3.92
N SER A 239 8.48 8.31 -4.88
CA SER A 239 7.91 8.64 -6.18
C SER A 239 6.49 8.11 -6.28
N VAL A 240 5.54 8.94 -6.71
CA VAL A 240 4.12 8.57 -6.82
C VAL A 240 3.64 8.74 -8.25
N VAL A 241 3.05 7.69 -8.79
CA VAL A 241 2.32 7.69 -10.06
C VAL A 241 0.85 7.45 -9.74
N HIS A 242 0.03 8.48 -9.88
CA HIS A 242 -1.41 8.37 -9.77
C HIS A 242 -1.96 7.98 -11.14
N VAL A 243 -2.79 6.94 -11.20
CA VAL A 243 -3.38 6.43 -12.44
C VAL A 243 -4.90 6.42 -12.37
N GLY A 244 -5.53 6.71 -13.52
CA GLY A 244 -6.98 6.78 -13.67
C GLY A 244 -7.58 8.11 -13.18
N GLU A 245 -8.92 8.18 -13.21
CA GLU A 245 -9.71 9.39 -12.93
C GLU A 245 -10.03 9.59 -11.43
N GLY A 246 -9.44 8.77 -10.55
CA GLY A 246 -9.66 8.85 -9.10
C GLY A 246 -9.19 10.17 -8.49
N ASN A 247 -9.61 10.43 -7.26
CA ASN A 247 -9.17 11.62 -6.54
C ASN A 247 -7.70 11.49 -6.14
N VAL A 248 -6.92 12.50 -6.53
CA VAL A 248 -5.52 12.61 -6.10
C VAL A 248 -5.47 12.86 -4.59
N ASP A 249 -4.76 12.01 -3.86
CA ASP A 249 -4.47 12.23 -2.45
C ASP A 249 -3.48 13.40 -2.29
N ALA A 250 -3.98 14.54 -1.76
CA ALA A 250 -3.19 15.76 -1.62
C ALA A 250 -2.05 15.62 -0.60
N ALA A 251 -2.26 14.87 0.48
CA ALA A 251 -1.23 14.64 1.49
C ALA A 251 -0.10 13.76 0.93
N LEU A 252 -0.45 12.68 0.22
CA LEU A 252 0.51 11.82 -0.45
C LEU A 252 1.29 12.58 -1.54
N LYS A 253 0.59 13.37 -2.36
CA LYS A 253 1.23 14.23 -3.38
C LYS A 253 2.21 15.22 -2.77
N SER A 254 1.85 15.81 -1.64
CA SER A 254 2.70 16.78 -0.92
C SER A 254 3.96 16.13 -0.35
N ALA A 255 3.85 14.89 0.12
CA ALA A 255 4.94 14.12 0.70
C ALA A 255 5.91 13.55 -0.35
N ALA A 256 5.47 13.41 -1.61
CA ALA A 256 6.27 12.80 -2.65
C ALA A 256 7.41 13.71 -3.16
N ASP A 257 8.59 13.14 -3.34
CA ASP A 257 9.71 13.81 -4.04
C ASP A 257 9.41 13.99 -5.53
N SER A 258 8.68 13.03 -6.11
CA SER A 258 8.22 13.05 -7.49
C SER A 258 6.76 12.61 -7.57
N PHE A 259 5.95 13.34 -8.32
CA PHE A 259 4.53 13.02 -8.53
C PHE A 259 4.16 13.18 -10.00
N THR A 260 3.48 12.17 -10.55
CA THR A 260 2.92 12.20 -11.92
C THR A 260 1.49 11.67 -11.87
N SER A 261 0.58 12.27 -12.63
CA SER A 261 -0.78 11.75 -12.84
C SER A 261 -0.95 11.32 -14.28
N VAL A 262 -1.58 10.17 -14.49
CA VAL A 262 -1.86 9.56 -15.80
C VAL A 262 -3.31 9.15 -15.83
N ASP A 263 -4.13 9.87 -16.61
CA ASP A 263 -5.58 9.62 -16.73
C ASP A 263 -5.91 8.64 -17.86
N SER A 264 -4.90 8.23 -18.64
CA SER A 264 -5.06 7.34 -19.78
C SER A 264 -4.57 5.93 -19.49
N ALA A 265 -5.30 4.93 -19.97
CA ALA A 265 -4.86 3.53 -20.00
C ALA A 265 -3.92 3.21 -21.17
N ASP A 266 -3.42 4.22 -21.89
CA ASP A 266 -2.41 4.04 -22.93
C ASP A 266 -1.13 3.52 -22.33
N GLU A 267 -0.70 2.35 -22.79
CA GLU A 267 0.42 1.60 -22.26
C GLU A 267 1.74 2.39 -22.30
N ALA A 268 1.99 3.11 -23.41
CA ALA A 268 3.22 3.89 -23.55
C ALA A 268 3.27 5.05 -22.55
N THR A 269 2.12 5.70 -22.30
CA THR A 269 1.99 6.79 -21.33
C THR A 269 2.19 6.29 -19.91
N VAL A 270 1.55 5.17 -19.54
CA VAL A 270 1.70 4.52 -18.21
C VAL A 270 3.14 4.06 -18.00
N SER A 271 3.72 3.38 -18.99
CA SER A 271 5.10 2.89 -18.93
C SER A 271 6.10 4.04 -18.78
N GLY A 272 5.96 5.10 -19.56
CA GLY A 272 6.81 6.29 -19.47
C GLY A 272 6.73 6.95 -18.09
N ALA A 273 5.54 7.04 -17.48
CA ALA A 273 5.36 7.62 -16.16
C ALA A 273 6.03 6.76 -15.06
N ILE A 274 5.86 5.44 -15.11
CA ILE A 274 6.42 4.51 -14.12
C ILE A 274 7.95 4.45 -14.24
N LYS A 275 8.50 4.33 -15.45
CA LYS A 275 9.95 4.38 -15.69
C LYS A 275 10.56 5.67 -15.19
N LYS A 276 9.97 6.82 -15.52
CA LYS A 276 10.41 8.11 -15.01
C LYS A 276 10.39 8.19 -13.48
N ALA A 277 9.35 7.64 -12.83
CA ALA A 277 9.24 7.60 -11.38
C ALA A 277 10.32 6.69 -10.76
N ALA A 278 10.73 5.63 -11.43
CA ALA A 278 11.80 4.72 -11.03
C ALA A 278 13.21 5.28 -11.34
N GLY A 279 13.33 6.21 -12.31
CA GLY A 279 14.58 6.80 -12.74
C GLY A 279 15.32 6.00 -13.82
N VAL A 280 14.56 5.27 -14.66
CA VAL A 280 15.04 4.50 -15.82
C VAL A 280 14.30 4.92 -17.09
#